data_a4c6f73f3de1aa7d01bd6f729c661e70
#
_entry.id   a4c6f73f3de1aa7d01bd6f729c661e70
#
_cell.length_a   1.000
_cell.length_b   1.000
_cell.length_c   1.000
_cell.angle_alpha   90.00
_cell.angle_beta   90.00
_cell.angle_gamma   90.00
#
_symmetry.space_group_name_H-M   'P 1'
#
loop_
_entity.id
_entity.type
_entity.pdbx_description
1 polymer ?
#
loop_
_entity_poly.entity_id
_entity_poly.type
_entity_poly.pdbx_seq_one_letter_code
_entity_poly.pdbx_strand_id
1 'polypeptide(L)'
;MVEAPKKSGAVARSHQKITTQFANSDDMAAEEAHLDQLSRTLAKMPGRQNRDTIEQTVDVLFEVAASKMSADADKEVLANLRKHVAQVAEDLYRPKPRYIDAFFFPNKDNVFKLERYIKMAKKSLLICVFNFTNDVLAKAVKHVHSQGVDVRVITDDETMTNKGNDCQELADAGIPVRTDNAEQYHMHNKFMLVDGQFLLTGSFNWTFQAGANNQENLLVVDHPFYIERYTTEFEKLWTNFADQTV
;
A
#
# COMPACT_ATOMS: atom_id res chain seq x y z
N MET A 1 15.22 15.95 2.97
CA MET A 1 14.04 16.56 3.60
C MET A 1 12.95 16.64 2.55
N VAL A 2 11.99 15.72 2.60
CA VAL A 2 10.84 15.73 1.68
C VAL A 2 9.80 16.68 2.31
N GLU A 3 9.50 17.76 1.61
CA GLU A 3 8.45 18.71 2.03
C GLU A 3 7.11 17.99 2.10
N ALA A 4 6.46 18.03 3.25
CA ALA A 4 5.10 17.55 3.41
C ALA A 4 4.16 18.31 2.46
N PRO A 5 3.16 17.65 1.84
CA PRO A 5 2.24 18.30 0.92
C PRO A 5 1.49 19.43 1.63
N LYS A 6 1.56 20.63 1.09
CA LYS A 6 0.84 21.81 1.57
C LYS A 6 -0.67 21.50 1.60
N LYS A 7 -1.26 21.46 2.79
CA LYS A 7 -2.72 21.31 2.99
C LYS A 7 -3.44 22.37 2.15
N SER A 8 -4.44 21.99 1.38
CA SER A 8 -5.21 22.95 0.59
C SER A 8 -5.85 23.96 1.55
N GLY A 9 -5.60 25.26 1.31
CA GLY A 9 -5.99 26.33 2.24
C GLY A 9 -7.51 26.48 2.47
N ALA A 10 -8.34 25.73 1.75
CA ALA A 10 -9.77 25.65 1.93
C ALA A 10 -10.17 24.70 3.08
N VAL A 11 -9.51 23.54 3.20
CA VAL A 11 -9.75 22.54 4.26
C VAL A 11 -9.27 23.08 5.61
N ALA A 12 -8.08 23.70 5.64
CA ALA A 12 -7.54 24.31 6.86
C ALA A 12 -8.43 25.46 7.39
N ARG A 13 -8.99 26.29 6.50
CA ARG A 13 -9.91 27.38 6.86
C ARG A 13 -11.27 26.88 7.33
N SER A 14 -11.77 25.80 6.77
CA SER A 14 -13.00 25.15 7.22
C SER A 14 -12.85 24.55 8.61
N HIS A 15 -11.74 23.87 8.88
CA HIS A 15 -11.38 23.31 10.19
C HIS A 15 -11.30 24.40 11.27
N GLN A 16 -10.57 25.46 11.00
CA GLN A 16 -10.38 26.55 11.96
C GLN A 16 -11.71 27.26 12.31
N LYS A 17 -12.62 27.42 11.34
CA LYS A 17 -13.96 27.94 11.57
C LYS A 17 -14.80 27.02 12.45
N ILE A 18 -14.79 25.70 12.18
CA ILE A 18 -15.53 24.71 12.95
C ILE A 18 -15.04 24.69 14.41
N THR A 19 -13.73 24.60 14.62
CA THR A 19 -13.12 24.57 15.96
C THR A 19 -13.49 25.80 16.79
N THR A 20 -13.42 27.00 16.20
CA THR A 20 -13.70 28.26 16.91
C THR A 20 -15.18 28.39 17.27
N GLN A 21 -16.07 27.84 16.44
CA GLN A 21 -17.50 27.97 16.61
C GLN A 21 -18.04 26.98 17.64
N PHE A 22 -17.56 25.73 17.67
CA PHE A 22 -17.87 24.74 18.70
C PHE A 22 -17.33 25.13 20.10
N ALA A 23 -16.16 25.73 20.17
CA ALA A 23 -15.57 26.16 21.43
C ALA A 23 -16.36 27.28 22.14
N ASN A 24 -17.16 28.05 21.40
CA ASN A 24 -17.84 29.25 21.91
C ASN A 24 -19.37 29.13 21.98
N SER A 25 -19.97 27.98 21.65
CA SER A 25 -21.42 27.79 21.63
C SER A 25 -21.90 27.00 22.86
N ASP A 26 -22.79 27.56 23.62
CA ASP A 26 -23.60 26.87 24.64
C ASP A 26 -24.99 26.48 24.08
N ASP A 27 -25.24 26.69 22.79
CA ASP A 27 -26.52 26.43 22.12
C ASP A 27 -26.49 25.10 21.36
N MET A 28 -27.16 24.08 21.91
CA MET A 28 -27.28 22.74 21.35
C MET A 28 -27.89 22.73 19.93
N ALA A 29 -28.79 23.62 19.61
CA ALA A 29 -29.44 23.70 18.29
C ALA A 29 -28.43 24.23 17.22
N ALA A 30 -27.56 25.15 17.60
CA ALA A 30 -26.50 25.63 16.73
C ALA A 30 -25.43 24.56 16.49
N GLU A 31 -25.15 23.71 17.49
CA GLU A 31 -24.24 22.58 17.37
C GLU A 31 -24.78 21.51 16.42
N GLU A 32 -26.07 21.16 16.52
CA GLU A 32 -26.73 20.17 15.65
C GLU A 32 -26.78 20.64 14.19
N ALA A 33 -27.12 21.90 13.93
CA ALA A 33 -27.09 22.48 12.58
C ALA A 33 -25.70 22.47 11.96
N HIS A 34 -24.66 22.63 12.77
CA HIS A 34 -23.27 22.59 12.34
C HIS A 34 -22.78 21.18 11.96
N LEU A 35 -23.15 20.18 12.78
CA LEU A 35 -22.87 18.77 12.49
C LEU A 35 -23.54 18.33 11.18
N ASP A 36 -24.76 18.79 10.93
CA ASP A 36 -25.50 18.52 9.71
C ASP A 36 -24.84 19.17 8.47
N GLN A 37 -24.36 20.40 8.60
CA GLN A 37 -23.61 21.07 7.54
C GLN A 37 -22.25 20.38 7.27
N LEU A 38 -21.56 19.94 8.31
CA LEU A 38 -20.30 19.19 8.22
C LEU A 38 -20.54 17.86 7.48
N SER A 39 -21.55 17.09 7.90
CA SER A 39 -21.93 15.83 7.27
C SER A 39 -22.19 15.99 5.77
N ARG A 40 -22.93 17.01 5.36
CA ARG A 40 -23.21 17.33 3.96
C ARG A 40 -21.95 17.74 3.17
N THR A 41 -21.00 18.38 3.83
CA THR A 41 -19.73 18.79 3.22
C THR A 41 -18.83 17.57 3.00
N LEU A 42 -18.73 16.71 4.02
CA LEU A 42 -17.96 15.48 3.96
C LEU A 42 -18.48 14.51 2.89
N ALA A 43 -19.81 14.39 2.75
CA ALA A 43 -20.43 13.54 1.74
C ALA A 43 -20.10 13.95 0.28
N LYS A 44 -19.64 15.18 0.05
CA LYS A 44 -19.26 15.70 -1.28
C LYS A 44 -17.78 15.61 -1.59
N MET A 45 -16.94 15.17 -0.64
CA MET A 45 -15.50 15.10 -0.83
C MET A 45 -15.05 13.80 -1.52
N PRO A 46 -14.01 13.84 -2.39
CA PRO A 46 -13.44 12.64 -2.99
C PRO A 46 -12.76 11.74 -1.93
N GLY A 47 -12.90 10.43 -2.07
CA GLY A 47 -12.59 9.36 -1.12
C GLY A 47 -11.39 9.55 -0.16
N ARG A 48 -10.14 9.77 -0.65
CA ARG A 48 -8.95 9.89 0.24
C ARG A 48 -8.92 11.19 1.05
N GLN A 49 -9.29 12.31 0.41
CA GLN A 49 -9.39 13.61 1.11
C GLN A 49 -10.53 13.61 2.14
N ASN A 50 -11.56 12.80 1.90
CA ASN A 50 -12.68 12.64 2.81
C ASN A 50 -12.26 11.94 4.11
N ARG A 51 -11.45 10.86 4.03
CA ARG A 51 -10.95 10.12 5.20
C ARG A 51 -10.16 11.03 6.14
N ASP A 52 -9.10 11.67 5.63
CA ASP A 52 -8.23 12.52 6.45
C ASP A 52 -9.00 13.67 7.10
N THR A 53 -10.00 14.21 6.40
CA THR A 53 -10.86 15.28 6.91
C THR A 53 -11.80 14.77 7.99
N ILE A 54 -12.35 13.56 7.85
CA ILE A 54 -13.23 12.94 8.85
C ILE A 54 -12.45 12.64 10.12
N GLU A 55 -11.28 12.01 10.01
CA GLU A 55 -10.41 11.72 11.17
C GLU A 55 -10.08 13.00 11.94
N GLN A 56 -9.61 14.05 11.25
CA GLN A 56 -9.31 15.35 11.86
C GLN A 56 -10.55 16.00 12.49
N THR A 57 -11.72 15.87 11.87
CA THR A 57 -12.96 16.44 12.39
C THR A 57 -13.43 15.70 13.64
N VAL A 58 -13.37 14.37 13.62
CA VAL A 58 -13.68 13.54 14.79
C VAL A 58 -12.76 13.92 15.95
N ASP A 59 -11.46 14.05 15.72
CA ASP A 59 -10.48 14.43 16.71
C ASP A 59 -10.83 15.77 17.37
N VAL A 60 -11.12 16.79 16.58
CA VAL A 60 -11.50 18.13 17.07
C VAL A 60 -12.79 18.08 17.88
N LEU A 61 -13.81 17.37 17.44
CA LEU A 61 -15.08 17.25 18.17
C LEU A 61 -14.89 16.61 19.54
N PHE A 62 -14.07 15.55 19.61
CA PHE A 62 -13.76 14.90 20.89
C PHE A 62 -12.90 15.75 21.81
N GLU A 63 -11.95 16.54 21.29
CA GLU A 63 -11.17 17.50 22.09
C GLU A 63 -12.05 18.60 22.69
N VAL A 64 -12.96 19.16 21.91
CA VAL A 64 -13.91 20.16 22.38
C VAL A 64 -14.84 19.58 23.45
N ALA A 65 -15.39 18.39 23.24
CA ALA A 65 -16.23 17.73 24.22
C ALA A 65 -15.46 17.44 25.53
N ALA A 66 -14.21 16.96 25.45
CA ALA A 66 -13.37 16.72 26.61
C ALA A 66 -13.07 18.00 27.42
N SER A 67 -12.90 19.13 26.72
CA SER A 67 -12.65 20.44 27.39
C SER A 67 -13.86 20.93 28.21
N LYS A 68 -15.06 20.51 27.88
CA LYS A 68 -16.31 20.86 28.59
C LYS A 68 -16.63 19.91 29.77
N MET A 69 -15.88 18.81 29.91
CA MET A 69 -16.09 17.81 30.97
C MET A 69 -15.22 18.10 32.20
N SER A 70 -15.81 18.05 33.41
CA SER A 70 -15.10 18.28 34.66
C SER A 70 -14.64 16.99 35.35
N ALA A 71 -15.35 15.87 35.17
CA ALA A 71 -15.03 14.61 35.81
C ALA A 71 -14.04 13.78 34.94
N ASP A 72 -12.98 13.23 35.55
CA ASP A 72 -12.00 12.42 34.82
C ASP A 72 -12.58 11.09 34.31
N ALA A 73 -13.55 10.52 35.02
CA ALA A 73 -14.26 9.32 34.57
C ALA A 73 -15.03 9.57 33.25
N ASP A 74 -15.64 10.74 33.08
CA ASP A 74 -16.34 11.10 31.85
C ASP A 74 -15.38 11.32 30.68
N LYS A 75 -14.20 11.86 30.95
CA LYS A 75 -13.14 12.02 29.95
C LYS A 75 -12.61 10.66 29.47
N GLU A 76 -12.50 9.68 30.35
CA GLU A 76 -12.10 8.32 30.00
C GLU A 76 -13.13 7.63 29.09
N VAL A 77 -14.42 7.76 29.42
CA VAL A 77 -15.53 7.25 28.59
C VAL A 77 -15.48 7.91 27.21
N LEU A 78 -15.28 9.21 27.15
CA LEU A 78 -15.19 9.95 25.89
C LEU A 78 -13.97 9.51 25.05
N ALA A 79 -12.81 9.29 25.67
CA ALA A 79 -11.62 8.81 24.99
C ALA A 79 -11.81 7.39 24.39
N ASN A 80 -12.53 6.53 25.11
CA ASN A 80 -12.90 5.21 24.60
C ASN A 80 -13.88 5.29 23.44
N LEU A 81 -14.89 6.16 23.52
CA LEU A 81 -15.84 6.38 22.45
C LEU A 81 -15.13 6.90 21.18
N ARG A 82 -14.18 7.85 21.34
CA ARG A 82 -13.33 8.36 20.24
C ARG A 82 -12.65 7.24 19.48
N LYS A 83 -12.03 6.30 20.18
CA LYS A 83 -11.36 5.14 19.54
C LYS A 83 -12.32 4.31 18.71
N HIS A 84 -13.53 4.06 19.23
CA HIS A 84 -14.54 3.27 18.50
C HIS A 84 -15.08 4.02 17.28
N VAL A 85 -15.34 5.32 17.40
CA VAL A 85 -15.82 6.14 16.27
C VAL A 85 -14.75 6.24 15.20
N ALA A 86 -13.47 6.42 15.56
CA ALA A 86 -12.36 6.43 14.61
C ALA A 86 -12.23 5.08 13.89
N GLN A 87 -12.35 3.96 14.59
CA GLN A 87 -12.32 2.64 13.98
C GLN A 87 -13.49 2.41 13.02
N VAL A 88 -14.70 2.79 13.40
CA VAL A 88 -15.90 2.68 12.53
C VAL A 88 -15.73 3.56 11.30
N ALA A 89 -15.23 4.78 11.45
CA ALA A 89 -14.96 5.68 10.32
C ALA A 89 -13.90 5.06 9.38
N GLU A 90 -12.82 4.51 9.92
CA GLU A 90 -11.82 3.80 9.12
C GLU A 90 -12.43 2.65 8.32
N ASP A 91 -13.26 1.81 8.94
CA ASP A 91 -13.88 0.66 8.29
C ASP A 91 -14.90 1.05 7.22
N LEU A 92 -15.68 2.12 7.45
CA LEU A 92 -16.66 2.65 6.49
C LEU A 92 -16.00 3.30 5.26
N TYR A 93 -14.88 3.99 5.46
CA TYR A 93 -14.17 4.72 4.40
C TYR A 93 -13.00 3.96 3.80
N ARG A 94 -12.74 2.72 4.26
CA ARG A 94 -11.73 1.86 3.64
C ARG A 94 -12.12 1.61 2.17
N PRO A 95 -11.27 1.99 1.20
CA PRO A 95 -11.58 1.76 -0.20
C PRO A 95 -11.79 0.26 -0.43
N LYS A 96 -12.90 -0.10 -1.07
CA LYS A 96 -13.14 -1.49 -1.47
C LYS A 96 -12.27 -1.81 -2.69
N PRO A 97 -11.67 -3.00 -2.77
CA PRO A 97 -10.98 -3.39 -3.99
C PRO A 97 -12.00 -3.46 -5.13
N ARG A 98 -11.64 -2.91 -6.29
CA ARG A 98 -12.44 -3.00 -7.52
C ARG A 98 -12.10 -4.25 -8.31
N TYR A 99 -10.89 -4.77 -8.09
CA TYR A 99 -10.38 -5.95 -8.74
C TYR A 99 -9.70 -6.88 -7.73
N ILE A 100 -10.12 -8.14 -7.72
CA ILE A 100 -9.50 -9.23 -6.98
C ILE A 100 -9.52 -10.45 -7.89
N ASP A 101 -8.37 -11.11 -8.04
CA ASP A 101 -8.26 -12.39 -8.74
C ASP A 101 -7.32 -13.32 -7.96
N ALA A 102 -7.43 -14.62 -8.20
CA ALA A 102 -6.56 -15.61 -7.59
C ALA A 102 -6.16 -16.67 -8.61
N PHE A 103 -4.86 -16.97 -8.64
CA PHE A 103 -4.29 -18.00 -9.51
C PHE A 103 -3.78 -19.15 -8.66
N PHE A 104 -3.97 -20.36 -9.14
CA PHE A 104 -3.43 -21.56 -8.51
C PHE A 104 -2.57 -22.33 -9.53
N PHE A 105 -1.51 -22.93 -9.02
CA PHE A 105 -0.58 -23.71 -9.81
C PHE A 105 -0.55 -25.17 -9.30
N PRO A 106 -0.11 -26.14 -10.12
CA PRO A 106 0.50 -25.97 -11.44
C PRO A 106 -0.53 -25.61 -12.52
N ASN A 107 -0.26 -24.56 -13.26
CA ASN A 107 -1.07 -24.18 -14.43
C ASN A 107 -0.25 -23.23 -15.34
N LYS A 108 0.05 -23.68 -16.55
CA LYS A 108 0.84 -22.92 -17.53
C LYS A 108 0.14 -21.62 -17.95
N ASP A 109 -1.20 -21.62 -18.08
CA ASP A 109 -1.96 -20.44 -18.48
C ASP A 109 -1.87 -19.34 -17.43
N ASN A 110 -1.71 -19.70 -16.16
CA ASN A 110 -1.55 -18.74 -15.08
C ASN A 110 -0.17 -18.08 -15.08
N VAL A 111 0.89 -18.75 -15.58
CA VAL A 111 2.18 -18.12 -15.87
C VAL A 111 2.03 -17.03 -16.94
N PHE A 112 1.27 -17.29 -18.02
CA PHE A 112 0.99 -16.27 -19.03
C PHE A 112 0.10 -15.13 -18.52
N LYS A 113 -0.80 -15.39 -17.55
CA LYS A 113 -1.53 -14.29 -16.90
C LYS A 113 -0.58 -13.41 -16.09
N LEU A 114 0.35 -13.99 -15.33
CA LEU A 114 1.38 -13.24 -14.60
C LEU A 114 2.25 -12.42 -15.56
N GLU A 115 2.67 -13.00 -16.68
CA GLU A 115 3.38 -12.29 -17.75
C GLU A 115 2.61 -11.07 -18.27
N ARG A 116 1.28 -11.18 -18.42
CA ARG A 116 0.43 -10.04 -18.84
C ARG A 116 0.45 -8.91 -17.80
N TYR A 117 0.39 -9.23 -16.51
CA TYR A 117 0.51 -8.20 -15.46
C TYR A 117 1.86 -7.48 -15.53
N ILE A 118 2.97 -8.21 -15.76
CA ILE A 118 4.28 -7.58 -16.00
C ILE A 118 4.21 -6.61 -17.20
N LYS A 119 3.69 -7.08 -18.33
CA LYS A 119 3.57 -6.29 -19.57
C LYS A 119 2.58 -5.11 -19.48
N MET A 120 1.72 -5.07 -18.48
CA MET A 120 0.83 -3.92 -18.24
C MET A 120 1.58 -2.73 -17.62
N ALA A 121 2.74 -2.93 -17.01
CA ALA A 121 3.51 -1.86 -16.39
C ALA A 121 3.84 -0.73 -17.38
N LYS A 122 3.61 0.51 -16.97
CA LYS A 122 3.87 1.74 -17.74
C LYS A 122 4.76 2.72 -17.01
N LYS A 123 4.84 2.64 -15.68
CA LYS A 123 5.58 3.57 -14.84
C LYS A 123 6.62 2.84 -14.00
N SER A 124 6.18 1.82 -13.25
CA SER A 124 7.05 1.12 -12.31
C SER A 124 6.68 -0.36 -12.19
N LEU A 125 7.69 -1.20 -11.97
CA LEU A 125 7.55 -2.62 -11.70
C LEU A 125 8.50 -2.98 -10.57
N LEU A 126 7.95 -3.22 -9.37
CA LEU A 126 8.73 -3.58 -8.19
C LEU A 126 8.53 -5.06 -7.90
N ILE A 127 9.60 -5.83 -7.98
CA ILE A 127 9.59 -7.28 -7.84
C ILE A 127 10.39 -7.66 -6.59
N CYS A 128 9.78 -8.43 -5.70
CA CYS A 128 10.43 -9.01 -4.54
C CYS A 128 10.13 -10.52 -4.55
N VAL A 129 11.12 -11.35 -4.88
CA VAL A 129 10.91 -12.79 -5.05
C VAL A 129 12.14 -13.58 -4.59
N PHE A 130 11.91 -14.65 -3.81
CA PHE A 130 12.99 -15.47 -3.28
C PHE A 130 13.83 -16.13 -4.38
N ASN A 131 13.21 -16.72 -5.40
CA ASN A 131 13.92 -17.41 -6.49
C ASN A 131 13.31 -17.09 -7.85
N PHE A 132 14.14 -16.73 -8.81
CA PHE A 132 13.74 -16.33 -10.15
C PHE A 132 14.51 -17.14 -11.20
N THR A 133 13.86 -18.15 -11.80
CA THR A 133 14.39 -19.05 -12.83
C THR A 133 13.32 -19.36 -13.87
N ASN A 134 12.66 -18.33 -14.42
CA ASN A 134 11.59 -18.47 -15.40
C ASN A 134 11.80 -17.50 -16.57
N ASP A 135 12.38 -18.01 -17.64
CA ASP A 135 12.70 -17.24 -18.85
C ASP A 135 11.53 -16.44 -19.43
N VAL A 136 10.29 -16.94 -19.32
CA VAL A 136 9.11 -16.23 -19.85
C VAL A 136 8.89 -14.94 -19.08
N LEU A 137 8.98 -15.01 -17.75
CA LEU A 137 8.82 -13.85 -16.89
C LEU A 137 10.02 -12.90 -17.00
N ALA A 138 11.25 -13.44 -17.06
CA ALA A 138 12.47 -12.66 -17.24
C ALA A 138 12.45 -11.85 -18.56
N LYS A 139 12.03 -12.47 -19.66
CA LYS A 139 11.83 -11.79 -20.95
C LYS A 139 10.81 -10.68 -20.88
N ALA A 140 9.70 -10.89 -20.17
CA ALA A 140 8.67 -9.86 -19.97
C ALA A 140 9.21 -8.68 -19.15
N VAL A 141 9.98 -8.93 -18.09
CA VAL A 141 10.61 -7.91 -17.24
C VAL A 141 11.60 -7.08 -18.06
N LYS A 142 12.50 -7.71 -18.81
CA LYS A 142 13.45 -7.02 -19.71
C LYS A 142 12.72 -6.19 -20.77
N HIS A 143 11.64 -6.72 -21.31
CA HIS A 143 10.85 -6.01 -22.32
C HIS A 143 10.27 -4.70 -21.79
N VAL A 144 9.61 -4.68 -20.60
CA VAL A 144 9.05 -3.45 -20.05
C VAL A 144 10.15 -2.47 -19.60
N HIS A 145 11.26 -2.96 -19.10
CA HIS A 145 12.44 -2.14 -18.80
C HIS A 145 12.95 -1.42 -20.07
N SER A 146 13.08 -2.13 -21.19
CA SER A 146 13.49 -1.53 -22.47
C SER A 146 12.52 -0.45 -23.00
N GLN A 147 11.28 -0.43 -22.49
CA GLN A 147 10.29 0.59 -22.78
C GLN A 147 10.33 1.80 -21.84
N GLY A 148 11.32 1.85 -20.91
CA GLY A 148 11.51 2.94 -19.96
C GLY A 148 10.70 2.82 -18.65
N VAL A 149 10.16 1.64 -18.35
CA VAL A 149 9.53 1.37 -17.05
C VAL A 149 10.63 1.30 -15.98
N ASP A 150 10.42 1.96 -14.83
CA ASP A 150 11.27 1.83 -13.63
C ASP A 150 11.10 0.43 -13.04
N VAL A 151 12.02 -0.47 -13.36
CA VAL A 151 12.03 -1.85 -12.87
C VAL A 151 13.08 -1.99 -11.78
N ARG A 152 12.68 -2.54 -10.62
CA ARG A 152 13.59 -2.88 -9.53
C ARG A 152 13.28 -4.28 -9.00
N VAL A 153 14.32 -5.06 -8.76
CA VAL A 153 14.21 -6.45 -8.31
C VAL A 153 14.95 -6.66 -7.00
N ILE A 154 14.29 -7.32 -6.05
CA ILE A 154 14.89 -7.84 -4.82
C ILE A 154 14.78 -9.36 -4.86
N THR A 155 15.88 -10.06 -4.63
CA THR A 155 15.94 -11.52 -4.55
C THR A 155 16.83 -11.96 -3.39
N ASP A 156 16.91 -13.26 -3.14
CA ASP A 156 17.77 -13.85 -2.11
C ASP A 156 19.16 -14.17 -2.69
N ASP A 157 20.22 -13.92 -1.94
CA ASP A 157 21.60 -14.09 -2.39
C ASP A 157 21.97 -15.57 -2.63
N GLU A 158 21.49 -16.49 -1.81
CA GLU A 158 21.77 -17.93 -1.99
C GLU A 158 21.20 -18.45 -3.32
N THR A 159 20.07 -17.89 -3.77
CA THR A 159 19.45 -18.33 -5.02
C THR A 159 20.18 -17.85 -6.26
N MET A 160 21.07 -16.85 -6.14
CA MET A 160 21.89 -16.36 -7.27
C MET A 160 22.79 -17.44 -7.88
N THR A 161 23.20 -18.43 -7.08
CA THR A 161 24.00 -19.56 -7.55
C THR A 161 23.21 -20.68 -8.21
N ASN A 162 21.87 -20.61 -8.16
CA ASN A 162 21.00 -21.61 -8.74
C ASN A 162 21.15 -21.67 -10.26
N LYS A 163 21.24 -22.90 -10.80
CA LYS A 163 21.27 -23.08 -12.25
C LYS A 163 20.03 -22.49 -12.92
N GLY A 164 20.26 -21.60 -13.89
CA GLY A 164 19.20 -20.91 -14.61
C GLY A 164 18.58 -19.75 -13.81
N ASN A 165 19.31 -19.19 -12.83
CA ASN A 165 18.90 -17.94 -12.19
C ASN A 165 18.91 -16.79 -13.20
N ASP A 166 17.79 -16.09 -13.34
CA ASP A 166 17.60 -15.03 -14.31
C ASP A 166 18.06 -13.65 -13.77
N CYS A 167 18.34 -13.52 -12.47
CA CYS A 167 18.62 -12.22 -11.86
C CYS A 167 19.92 -11.60 -12.36
N GLN A 168 20.96 -12.42 -12.63
CA GLN A 168 22.21 -11.93 -13.27
C GLN A 168 21.91 -11.39 -14.68
N GLU A 169 21.11 -12.11 -15.47
CA GLU A 169 20.71 -11.67 -16.81
C GLU A 169 19.89 -10.38 -16.80
N LEU A 170 19.06 -10.17 -15.74
CA LEU A 170 18.34 -8.92 -15.53
C LEU A 170 19.32 -7.77 -15.19
N ALA A 171 20.31 -8.02 -14.31
CA ALA A 171 21.33 -7.05 -13.97
C ALA A 171 22.19 -6.66 -15.18
N ASP A 172 22.61 -7.63 -15.98
CA ASP A 172 23.36 -7.43 -17.22
C ASP A 172 22.56 -6.61 -18.25
N ALA A 173 21.22 -6.68 -18.20
CA ALA A 173 20.33 -5.86 -19.01
C ALA A 173 20.11 -4.44 -18.45
N GLY A 174 20.81 -4.06 -17.36
CA GLY A 174 20.73 -2.75 -16.73
C GLY A 174 19.57 -2.57 -15.75
N ILE A 175 18.89 -3.64 -15.36
CA ILE A 175 17.84 -3.61 -14.34
C ILE A 175 18.50 -3.65 -12.97
N PRO A 176 18.24 -2.70 -12.06
CA PRO A 176 18.76 -2.74 -10.70
C PRO A 176 18.24 -3.98 -9.95
N VAL A 177 19.13 -4.85 -9.51
CA VAL A 177 18.87 -6.04 -8.70
C VAL A 177 19.64 -5.92 -7.39
N ARG A 178 18.95 -6.17 -6.26
CA ARG A 178 19.55 -6.21 -4.93
C ARG A 178 19.25 -7.54 -4.25
N THR A 179 20.20 -8.01 -3.43
CA THR A 179 20.04 -9.22 -2.64
C THR A 179 20.12 -8.88 -1.15
N ASP A 180 19.57 -9.74 -0.30
CA ASP A 180 19.95 -9.74 1.10
C ASP A 180 21.39 -10.30 1.24
N ASN A 181 22.00 -10.07 2.36
CA ASN A 181 23.33 -10.60 2.69
C ASN A 181 23.25 -11.26 4.07
N ALA A 182 22.36 -12.24 4.20
CA ALA A 182 22.03 -12.83 5.48
C ALA A 182 22.39 -14.31 5.50
N GLU A 183 23.54 -14.66 6.07
CA GLU A 183 24.03 -16.06 6.19
C GLU A 183 23.04 -17.03 6.88
N GLN A 184 22.09 -16.54 7.70
CA GLN A 184 21.22 -17.38 8.52
C GLN A 184 19.72 -17.22 8.23
N TYR A 185 19.35 -16.26 7.42
CA TYR A 185 17.96 -15.92 7.12
C TYR A 185 17.83 -15.60 5.64
N HIS A 186 16.60 -15.64 5.11
CA HIS A 186 16.34 -15.46 3.70
C HIS A 186 15.42 -14.29 3.44
N MET A 187 15.64 -13.58 2.34
CA MET A 187 14.63 -12.74 1.74
C MET A 187 13.56 -13.62 1.07
N HIS A 188 12.58 -14.09 1.85
CA HIS A 188 11.63 -15.12 1.43
C HIS A 188 10.27 -14.58 0.95
N ASN A 189 10.16 -13.28 0.69
CA ASN A 189 8.96 -12.67 0.12
C ASN A 189 8.74 -13.08 -1.34
N LYS A 190 7.46 -13.09 -1.77
CA LYS A 190 7.06 -13.31 -3.16
C LYS A 190 5.92 -12.36 -3.47
N PHE A 191 6.27 -11.16 -3.96
CA PHE A 191 5.29 -10.20 -4.40
C PHE A 191 5.80 -9.31 -5.53
N MET A 192 4.86 -8.71 -6.25
CA MET A 192 5.11 -7.73 -7.30
C MET A 192 4.11 -6.60 -7.19
N LEU A 193 4.58 -5.38 -7.40
CA LEU A 193 3.76 -4.19 -7.52
C LEU A 193 3.86 -3.64 -8.94
N VAL A 194 2.73 -3.39 -9.57
CA VAL A 194 2.62 -2.84 -10.93
C VAL A 194 2.02 -1.46 -10.87
N ASP A 195 2.78 -0.44 -11.28
CA ASP A 195 2.39 0.98 -11.37
C ASP A 195 1.81 1.58 -10.08
N GLY A 196 2.01 0.94 -8.91
CA GLY A 196 1.32 1.30 -7.68
C GLY A 196 -0.20 1.11 -7.76
N GLN A 197 -0.69 0.27 -8.70
CA GLN A 197 -2.11 -0.01 -8.91
C GLN A 197 -2.50 -1.46 -8.61
N PHE A 198 -1.59 -2.39 -8.83
CA PHE A 198 -1.82 -3.80 -8.54
C PHE A 198 -0.73 -4.36 -7.64
N LEU A 199 -1.16 -5.15 -6.67
CA LEU A 199 -0.30 -6.04 -5.88
C LEU A 199 -0.59 -7.47 -6.29
N LEU A 200 0.46 -8.23 -6.60
CA LEU A 200 0.42 -9.68 -6.77
C LEU A 200 1.27 -10.31 -5.66
N THR A 201 0.71 -11.21 -4.88
CA THR A 201 1.43 -11.85 -3.76
C THR A 201 0.92 -13.25 -3.48
N GLY A 202 1.77 -14.13 -2.96
CA GLY A 202 1.41 -15.50 -2.65
C GLY A 202 2.61 -16.38 -2.31
N SER A 203 2.48 -17.68 -2.51
CA SER A 203 3.56 -18.65 -2.32
C SER A 203 4.47 -18.81 -3.54
N PHE A 204 4.02 -18.33 -4.72
CA PHE A 204 4.61 -18.60 -6.03
C PHE A 204 6.00 -17.99 -6.18
N ASN A 205 7.04 -18.83 -6.19
CA ASN A 205 8.37 -18.46 -6.70
C ASN A 205 8.34 -18.34 -8.23
N TRP A 206 9.12 -17.44 -8.78
CA TRP A 206 9.17 -17.22 -10.22
C TRP A 206 10.09 -18.24 -10.91
N THR A 207 9.76 -19.52 -10.71
CA THR A 207 10.54 -20.64 -11.27
C THR A 207 9.68 -21.45 -12.24
N PHE A 208 10.37 -22.11 -13.20
CA PHE A 208 9.68 -23.05 -14.09
C PHE A 208 8.95 -24.13 -13.28
N GLN A 209 9.60 -24.65 -12.24
CA GLN A 209 9.03 -25.71 -11.41
C GLN A 209 7.78 -25.27 -10.66
N ALA A 210 7.77 -24.06 -10.14
CA ALA A 210 6.59 -23.52 -9.45
C ALA A 210 5.38 -23.39 -10.41
N GLY A 211 5.64 -23.01 -11.66
CA GLY A 211 4.57 -22.90 -12.67
C GLY A 211 4.05 -24.24 -13.18
N ALA A 212 4.90 -25.25 -13.24
CA ALA A 212 4.61 -26.50 -13.91
C ALA A 212 4.24 -27.68 -12.98
N ASN A 213 4.72 -27.66 -11.72
CA ASN A 213 4.68 -28.84 -10.86
C ASN A 213 4.18 -28.58 -9.43
N ASN A 214 4.54 -27.42 -8.83
CA ASN A 214 4.22 -27.15 -7.44
C ASN A 214 2.76 -26.71 -7.24
N GLN A 215 2.23 -27.00 -6.06
CA GLN A 215 0.97 -26.42 -5.59
C GLN A 215 1.25 -25.03 -5.03
N GLU A 216 0.90 -23.98 -5.76
CA GLU A 216 1.16 -22.60 -5.38
C GLU A 216 -0.08 -21.74 -5.55
N ASN A 217 -0.07 -20.59 -4.92
CA ASN A 217 -1.12 -19.58 -5.09
C ASN A 217 -0.51 -18.20 -5.38
N LEU A 218 -1.29 -17.38 -6.06
CA LEU A 218 -1.02 -15.96 -6.29
C LEU A 218 -2.34 -15.21 -6.19
N LEU A 219 -2.40 -14.22 -5.32
CA LEU A 219 -3.52 -13.29 -5.16
C LEU A 219 -3.19 -11.99 -5.89
N VAL A 220 -4.16 -11.43 -6.60
CA VAL A 220 -4.07 -10.10 -7.24
C VAL A 220 -5.09 -9.17 -6.63
N VAL A 221 -4.67 -8.00 -6.19
CA VAL A 221 -5.56 -6.98 -5.63
C VAL A 221 -5.17 -5.57 -6.06
N ASP A 222 -6.17 -4.68 -6.23
CA ASP A 222 -5.99 -3.26 -6.50
C ASP A 222 -6.33 -2.38 -5.28
N HIS A 223 -6.30 -2.95 -4.08
CA HIS A 223 -6.69 -2.24 -2.87
C HIS A 223 -5.56 -1.30 -2.38
N PRO A 224 -5.78 0.04 -2.32
CA PRO A 224 -4.73 1.02 -2.01
C PRO A 224 -4.02 0.77 -0.67
N PHE A 225 -4.75 0.32 0.35
CA PHE A 225 -4.19 0.01 1.68
C PHE A 225 -3.09 -1.07 1.60
N TYR A 226 -3.32 -2.16 0.87
CA TYR A 226 -2.31 -3.22 0.74
C TYR A 226 -1.17 -2.79 -0.17
N ILE A 227 -1.46 -2.10 -1.27
CA ILE A 227 -0.45 -1.57 -2.19
C ILE A 227 0.52 -0.64 -1.45
N GLU A 228 0.02 0.28 -0.63
CA GLU A 228 0.84 1.20 0.17
C GLU A 228 1.75 0.44 1.15
N ARG A 229 1.23 -0.57 1.85
CA ARG A 229 2.01 -1.37 2.81
C ARG A 229 3.12 -2.16 2.12
N TYR A 230 2.82 -2.80 1.00
CA TYR A 230 3.83 -3.55 0.24
C TYR A 230 4.84 -2.63 -0.44
N THR A 231 4.45 -1.45 -0.89
CA THR A 231 5.38 -0.43 -1.39
C THR A 231 6.32 0.03 -0.27
N THR A 232 5.79 0.32 0.91
CA THR A 232 6.60 0.71 2.08
C THR A 232 7.59 -0.39 2.47
N GLU A 233 7.18 -1.66 2.47
CA GLU A 233 8.08 -2.77 2.77
C GLU A 233 9.13 -2.96 1.67
N PHE A 234 8.74 -2.84 0.38
CA PHE A 234 9.70 -2.88 -0.72
C PHE A 234 10.78 -1.80 -0.59
N GLU A 235 10.40 -0.55 -0.34
CA GLU A 235 11.35 0.57 -0.22
C GLU A 235 12.25 0.42 1.02
N LYS A 236 11.72 -0.14 2.11
CA LYS A 236 12.52 -0.49 3.29
C LYS A 236 13.57 -1.55 2.96
N LEU A 237 13.17 -2.67 2.32
CA LEU A 237 14.11 -3.73 1.90
C LEU A 237 15.12 -3.19 0.87
N TRP A 238 14.63 -2.40 -0.09
CA TRP A 238 15.49 -1.76 -1.08
C TRP A 238 16.56 -0.89 -0.47
N THR A 239 16.22 -0.13 0.57
CA THR A 239 17.18 0.70 1.30
C THR A 239 18.13 -0.15 2.14
N ASN A 240 17.64 -1.17 2.82
CA ASN A 240 18.45 -2.04 3.66
C ASN A 240 19.50 -2.83 2.85
N PHE A 241 19.18 -3.15 1.59
CA PHE A 241 20.07 -3.91 0.69
C PHE A 241 20.85 -3.00 -0.29
N ALA A 242 21.03 -1.73 0.04
CA ALA A 242 21.66 -0.75 -0.85
C ALA A 242 23.09 -1.12 -1.27
N ASP A 243 23.84 -1.75 -0.37
CA ASP A 243 25.23 -2.14 -0.58
C ASP A 243 25.38 -3.54 -1.25
N GLN A 244 24.25 -4.21 -1.57
CA GLN A 244 24.17 -5.57 -2.10
C GLN A 244 23.57 -5.56 -3.52
N THR A 245 24.21 -4.83 -4.41
CA THR A 245 23.80 -4.76 -5.83
C THR A 245 24.48 -5.84 -6.63
N VAL A 246 23.73 -6.57 -7.46
CA VAL A 246 24.19 -7.59 -8.39
C VAL A 246 24.86 -6.97 -9.60
#